data_9579e26d35caf05836420fc230a6a424
#
_entry.id   9579e26d35caf05836420fc230a6a424
#
_cell.length_a   1.000
_cell.length_b   1.000
_cell.length_c   1.000
_cell.angle_alpha   90.00
_cell.angle_beta   90.00
_cell.angle_gamma   90.00
#
_symmetry.space_group_name_H-M   'P 1'
#
loop_
_entity.id
_entity.type
_entity.pdbx_description
1 polymer ?
#
loop_
_entity_poly.entity_id
_entity_poly.type
_entity_poly.pdbx_seq_one_letter_code
_entity_poly.pdbx_strand_id
1 'polypeptide(L)'
;KLSNKENDFKRIIKLIPNIFIFALIKKKMKFNTKAIHGGQILDPAYGSVMTPIYQTSTYAQSSPGKHKGYEYSRTHNPTRTNFERAIASIENAEYGLAFASGLAAIDAIIKTLSPGDEIISTNDLYGGSYRLFKQIFEKYELKFHFVNMEDLTSVEEIINSNTKLIWVETPTNPMMNVVDIKSMSFLAKKK
;
A
#
# COMPACT_ATOMS: atom_id res chain seq x y z
N LYS A 1 -10.81 32.19 7.39
CA LYS A 1 -11.74 31.15 6.88
C LYS A 1 -11.46 29.74 7.39
N LEU A 2 -10.34 29.50 8.12
CA LEU A 2 -10.01 28.20 8.74
C LEU A 2 -10.59 28.04 10.16
N SER A 3 -10.94 29.11 10.85
CA SER A 3 -11.48 29.08 12.21
C SER A 3 -12.92 28.56 12.32
N ASN A 4 -13.72 28.67 11.25
CA ASN A 4 -15.12 28.23 11.29
C ASN A 4 -15.27 26.69 11.16
N LYS A 5 -14.37 26.02 10.44
CA LYS A 5 -14.43 24.54 10.31
C LYS A 5 -14.06 23.81 11.61
N GLU A 6 -13.19 24.40 12.43
CA GLU A 6 -12.81 23.84 13.74
C GLU A 6 -13.95 23.97 14.77
N ASN A 7 -14.74 25.03 14.67
CA ASN A 7 -15.90 25.23 15.52
C ASN A 7 -17.11 24.35 15.13
N ASP A 8 -17.32 24.10 13.84
CA ASP A 8 -18.36 23.18 13.37
C ASP A 8 -18.05 21.73 13.76
N PHE A 9 -16.78 21.33 13.73
CA PHE A 9 -16.33 20.04 14.19
C PHE A 9 -16.55 19.83 15.70
N LYS A 10 -16.31 20.85 16.52
CA LYS A 10 -16.57 20.82 17.96
C LYS A 10 -18.06 20.81 18.30
N ARG A 11 -18.92 21.31 17.42
CA ARG A 11 -20.39 21.32 17.59
C ARG A 11 -21.01 19.95 17.30
N ILE A 12 -20.50 19.21 16.31
CA ILE A 12 -20.94 17.86 15.98
C ILE A 12 -20.56 16.86 17.08
N ILE A 13 -19.40 17.03 17.73
CA ILE A 13 -18.91 16.18 18.82
C ILE A 13 -19.79 16.26 20.09
N LYS A 14 -20.49 17.39 20.30
CA LYS A 14 -21.37 17.58 21.49
C LYS A 14 -22.66 16.75 21.46
N LEU A 15 -23.02 16.15 20.34
CA LEU A 15 -24.30 15.47 20.12
C LEU A 15 -24.28 13.95 20.31
N ILE A 16 -23.09 13.31 20.53
CA ILE A 16 -23.00 11.86 20.68
C ILE A 16 -22.02 11.50 21.80
N PRO A 17 -22.50 11.23 23.05
CA PRO A 17 -21.64 11.06 24.21
C PRO A 17 -20.66 9.89 24.18
N ASN A 18 -20.89 8.85 23.40
CA ASN A 18 -20.13 7.58 23.45
C ASN A 18 -19.11 7.37 22.31
N ILE A 19 -18.93 8.34 21.42
CA ILE A 19 -17.92 8.27 20.31
C ILE A 19 -16.61 8.97 20.67
N PHE A 20 -16.51 9.52 21.87
CA PHE A 20 -15.48 10.47 22.26
C PHE A 20 -14.04 9.94 22.28
N ILE A 21 -13.81 8.65 22.51
CA ILE A 21 -12.44 8.13 22.70
C ILE A 21 -11.69 7.97 21.38
N PHE A 22 -12.37 7.59 20.30
CA PHE A 22 -11.71 7.30 19.01
C PHE A 22 -11.54 8.51 18.07
N ALA A 23 -12.39 9.53 18.14
CA ALA A 23 -12.24 10.75 17.32
C ALA A 23 -11.05 11.62 17.76
N LEU A 24 -10.70 11.59 19.06
CA LEU A 24 -9.52 12.31 19.59
C LEU A 24 -8.19 11.65 19.25
N ILE A 25 -8.16 10.35 18.95
CA ILE A 25 -6.95 9.57 18.60
C ILE A 25 -6.47 9.83 17.17
N LYS A 26 -7.28 10.45 16.30
CA LYS A 26 -6.83 10.87 14.94
C LYS A 26 -5.71 11.91 14.94
N LYS A 27 -5.38 12.52 16.10
CA LYS A 27 -4.29 13.47 16.23
C LYS A 27 -2.95 12.74 16.37
N LYS A 28 -2.25 12.48 15.23
CA LYS A 28 -0.84 12.04 15.16
C LYS A 28 -0.46 10.86 16.09
N MET A 29 -1.05 9.69 15.86
CA MET A 29 -0.53 8.47 16.50
C MET A 29 0.95 8.27 16.14
N LYS A 30 1.78 7.98 17.13
CA LYS A 30 3.16 7.56 16.93
C LYS A 30 3.19 6.17 16.30
N PHE A 31 4.31 5.79 15.68
CA PHE A 31 4.47 4.52 14.98
C PHE A 31 4.02 3.31 15.82
N ASN A 32 4.48 3.18 17.06
CA ASN A 32 4.11 2.06 17.95
C ASN A 32 2.60 1.97 18.20
N THR A 33 1.94 3.12 18.36
CA THR A 33 0.47 3.17 18.52
C THR A 33 -0.23 2.79 17.21
N LYS A 34 0.28 3.21 16.06
CA LYS A 34 -0.24 2.82 14.75
C LYS A 34 -0.06 1.32 14.49
N ALA A 35 1.07 0.75 14.90
CA ALA A 35 1.33 -0.69 14.74
C ALA A 35 0.29 -1.57 15.45
N ILE A 36 -0.32 -1.06 16.53
CA ILE A 36 -1.34 -1.78 17.29
C ILE A 36 -2.76 -1.40 16.86
N HIS A 37 -3.02 -0.11 16.67
CA HIS A 37 -4.38 0.44 16.51
C HIS A 37 -4.63 1.10 15.15
N GLY A 38 -3.62 1.23 14.32
CA GLY A 38 -3.74 1.92 13.03
C GLY A 38 -4.69 1.20 12.08
N GLY A 39 -5.59 1.97 11.43
CA GLY A 39 -6.52 1.44 10.46
C GLY A 39 -7.68 0.60 11.02
N GLN A 40 -7.64 0.25 12.31
CA GLN A 40 -8.72 -0.51 12.94
C GLN A 40 -9.98 0.34 13.12
N ILE A 41 -11.13 -0.30 12.92
CA ILE A 41 -12.45 0.27 13.24
C ILE A 41 -13.16 -0.69 14.20
N LEU A 42 -13.99 -0.12 15.07
CA LEU A 42 -14.86 -0.94 15.92
C LEU A 42 -15.80 -1.78 15.04
N ASP A 43 -16.01 -3.02 15.44
CA ASP A 43 -16.99 -3.87 14.77
C ASP A 43 -18.40 -3.26 14.86
N PRO A 44 -19.04 -2.95 13.73
CA PRO A 44 -20.35 -2.30 13.72
C PRO A 44 -21.48 -3.21 14.21
N ALA A 45 -21.27 -4.53 14.24
CA ALA A 45 -22.31 -5.48 14.65
C ALA A 45 -22.42 -5.58 16.19
N TYR A 46 -21.29 -5.72 16.88
CA TYR A 46 -21.27 -5.97 18.33
C TYR A 46 -20.32 -5.04 19.10
N GLY A 47 -19.68 -4.09 18.43
CA GLY A 47 -18.76 -3.16 19.09
C GLY A 47 -17.43 -3.80 19.52
N SER A 48 -17.04 -4.92 18.95
CA SER A 48 -15.77 -5.57 19.22
C SER A 48 -14.61 -4.60 18.96
N VAL A 49 -13.69 -4.48 19.93
CA VAL A 49 -12.51 -3.61 19.81
C VAL A 49 -11.48 -4.20 18.86
N MET A 50 -11.32 -5.54 18.87
CA MET A 50 -10.48 -6.25 17.92
C MET A 50 -11.32 -6.67 16.71
N THR A 51 -10.75 -6.57 15.52
CA THR A 51 -11.45 -6.96 14.29
C THR A 51 -11.78 -8.45 14.29
N PRO A 52 -13.06 -8.83 14.15
CA PRO A 52 -13.46 -10.23 14.03
C PRO A 52 -12.86 -10.91 12.80
N ILE A 53 -12.65 -12.22 12.88
CA ILE A 53 -12.25 -13.04 11.74
C ILE A 53 -13.50 -13.47 10.97
N TYR A 54 -13.68 -13.00 9.75
CA TYR A 54 -14.81 -13.32 8.89
C TYR A 54 -14.46 -14.51 7.99
N GLN A 55 -14.76 -15.72 8.46
CA GLN A 55 -14.61 -16.97 7.72
C GLN A 55 -15.84 -17.25 6.86
N THR A 56 -16.06 -16.45 5.84
CA THR A 56 -17.20 -16.60 4.94
C THR A 56 -16.79 -16.29 3.50
N SER A 57 -17.49 -16.89 2.53
CA SER A 57 -17.35 -16.58 1.12
C SER A 57 -18.36 -15.55 0.63
N THR A 58 -19.62 -15.65 1.08
CA THR A 58 -20.74 -14.88 0.55
C THR A 58 -21.41 -14.08 1.65
N TYR A 59 -21.91 -12.90 1.32
CA TYR A 59 -22.62 -12.02 2.22
C TYR A 59 -24.06 -11.83 1.75
N ALA A 60 -25.01 -11.79 2.70
CA ALA A 60 -26.41 -11.57 2.39
C ALA A 60 -26.63 -10.15 1.83
N GLN A 61 -27.44 -10.06 0.80
CA GLN A 61 -27.88 -8.82 0.17
C GLN A 61 -29.37 -8.61 0.41
N SER A 62 -29.82 -7.38 0.60
CA SER A 62 -31.24 -7.07 0.75
C SER A 62 -32.02 -7.18 -0.56
N SER A 63 -31.34 -7.00 -1.69
CA SER A 63 -31.78 -7.29 -3.07
C SER A 63 -30.54 -7.37 -3.96
N PRO A 64 -30.62 -7.85 -5.22
CA PRO A 64 -29.48 -7.92 -6.13
C PRO A 64 -28.70 -6.62 -6.21
N GLY A 65 -27.38 -6.68 -5.89
CA GLY A 65 -26.50 -5.53 -5.87
C GLY A 65 -26.60 -4.60 -4.64
N LYS A 66 -27.52 -4.86 -3.70
CA LYS A 66 -27.68 -4.06 -2.47
C LYS A 66 -27.07 -4.77 -1.25
N HIS A 67 -25.77 -4.71 -1.14
CA HIS A 67 -24.98 -5.27 -0.03
C HIS A 67 -24.60 -4.21 1.02
N LYS A 68 -24.17 -4.65 2.21
CA LYS A 68 -23.73 -3.80 3.34
C LYS A 68 -22.24 -3.42 3.29
N GLY A 69 -21.65 -3.34 2.07
CA GLY A 69 -20.23 -3.05 1.86
C GLY A 69 -19.42 -4.27 1.40
N TYR A 70 -19.89 -5.48 1.68
CA TYR A 70 -19.25 -6.73 1.26
C TYR A 70 -20.26 -7.64 0.60
N GLU A 71 -19.87 -8.29 -0.49
CA GLU A 71 -20.73 -9.21 -1.24
C GLU A 71 -20.10 -10.61 -1.35
N TYR A 72 -18.79 -10.68 -1.60
CA TYR A 72 -18.06 -11.90 -1.79
C TYR A 72 -16.58 -11.77 -1.39
N SER A 73 -16.05 -12.72 -0.62
CA SER A 73 -14.73 -12.61 0.00
C SER A 73 -13.55 -12.60 -0.98
N ARG A 74 -13.71 -13.15 -2.20
CA ARG A 74 -12.68 -13.04 -3.24
C ARG A 74 -12.44 -11.58 -3.62
N THR A 75 -13.49 -10.78 -3.72
CA THR A 75 -13.39 -9.35 -4.01
C THR A 75 -13.02 -8.55 -2.77
N HIS A 76 -13.82 -8.65 -1.71
CA HIS A 76 -13.61 -7.94 -0.44
C HIS A 76 -14.00 -8.80 0.77
N ASN A 77 -13.17 -8.73 1.82
CA ASN A 77 -13.44 -9.38 3.10
C ASN A 77 -13.05 -8.43 4.25
N PRO A 78 -13.86 -8.26 5.30
CA PRO A 78 -13.58 -7.34 6.40
C PRO A 78 -12.24 -7.60 7.09
N THR A 79 -11.85 -8.86 7.28
CA THR A 79 -10.56 -9.24 7.88
C THR A 79 -9.39 -8.75 7.02
N ARG A 80 -9.44 -8.99 5.70
CA ARG A 80 -8.42 -8.50 4.76
C ARG A 80 -8.40 -6.98 4.71
N THR A 81 -9.55 -6.33 4.61
CA THR A 81 -9.66 -4.87 4.57
C THR A 81 -9.06 -4.23 5.83
N ASN A 82 -9.24 -4.85 7.01
CA ASN A 82 -8.62 -4.34 8.23
C ASN A 82 -7.09 -4.43 8.17
N PHE A 83 -6.54 -5.52 7.68
CA PHE A 83 -5.11 -5.67 7.47
C PHE A 83 -4.56 -4.63 6.47
N GLU A 84 -5.23 -4.44 5.34
CA GLU A 84 -4.86 -3.45 4.32
C GLU A 84 -4.84 -2.02 4.90
N ARG A 85 -5.84 -1.65 5.71
CA ARG A 85 -5.89 -0.37 6.42
C ARG A 85 -4.80 -0.22 7.48
N ALA A 86 -4.48 -1.28 8.20
CA ALA A 86 -3.43 -1.27 9.21
C ALA A 86 -2.06 -0.99 8.56
N ILE A 87 -1.73 -1.68 7.47
CA ILE A 87 -0.49 -1.46 6.73
C ILE A 87 -0.45 -0.06 6.12
N ALA A 88 -1.53 0.40 5.46
CA ALA A 88 -1.62 1.76 4.95
C ALA A 88 -1.38 2.81 6.05
N SER A 89 -1.93 2.61 7.25
CA SER A 89 -1.72 3.50 8.38
C SER A 89 -0.27 3.55 8.86
N ILE A 90 0.42 2.41 8.91
CA ILE A 90 1.83 2.31 9.30
C ILE A 90 2.72 3.02 8.29
N GLU A 91 2.48 2.77 7.00
CA GLU A 91 3.23 3.34 5.88
C GLU A 91 2.86 4.79 5.56
N ASN A 92 1.89 5.40 6.28
CA ASN A 92 1.32 6.72 6.00
C ASN A 92 0.76 6.84 4.57
N ALA A 93 0.28 5.72 4.03
CA ALA A 93 -0.38 5.64 2.74
C ALA A 93 -1.90 5.81 2.87
N GLU A 94 -2.55 6.17 1.77
CA GLU A 94 -4.01 6.27 1.70
C GLU A 94 -4.65 4.89 1.53
N TYR A 95 -4.00 4.00 0.76
CA TYR A 95 -4.47 2.66 0.45
C TYR A 95 -3.41 1.60 0.76
N GLY A 96 -3.87 0.42 1.12
CA GLY A 96 -3.08 -0.81 1.21
C GLY A 96 -3.79 -1.92 0.44
N LEU A 97 -3.05 -2.79 -0.20
CA LEU A 97 -3.57 -3.94 -0.93
C LEU A 97 -2.82 -5.20 -0.49
N ALA A 98 -3.55 -6.23 -0.10
CA ALA A 98 -2.99 -7.50 0.32
C ALA A 98 -3.07 -8.54 -0.80
N PHE A 99 -1.97 -9.26 -0.99
CA PHE A 99 -1.83 -10.34 -1.96
C PHE A 99 -1.45 -11.66 -1.27
N ALA A 100 -1.66 -12.76 -1.95
CA ALA A 100 -1.34 -14.10 -1.43
C ALA A 100 0.18 -14.35 -1.31
N SER A 101 1.01 -13.58 -2.03
CA SER A 101 2.47 -13.64 -1.97
C SER A 101 3.10 -12.33 -2.41
N GLY A 102 4.38 -12.12 -2.06
CA GLY A 102 5.16 -10.97 -2.55
C GLY A 102 5.25 -10.95 -4.08
N LEU A 103 5.48 -12.10 -4.73
CA LEU A 103 5.49 -12.17 -6.19
C LEU A 103 4.15 -11.79 -6.83
N ALA A 104 3.02 -12.13 -6.20
CA ALA A 104 1.71 -11.70 -6.68
C ALA A 104 1.53 -10.17 -6.58
N ALA A 105 2.08 -9.54 -5.53
CA ALA A 105 2.09 -8.10 -5.40
C ALA A 105 2.98 -7.44 -6.46
N ILE A 106 4.18 -7.98 -6.69
CA ILE A 106 5.11 -7.52 -7.74
C ILE A 106 4.46 -7.63 -9.12
N ASP A 107 3.89 -8.77 -9.45
CA ASP A 107 3.19 -9.02 -10.72
C ASP A 107 2.07 -8.01 -10.96
N ALA A 108 1.28 -7.71 -9.93
CA ALA A 108 0.20 -6.73 -10.02
C ALA A 108 0.72 -5.30 -10.31
N ILE A 109 1.85 -4.90 -9.70
CA ILE A 109 2.47 -3.59 -9.94
C ILE A 109 2.99 -3.51 -11.39
N ILE A 110 3.76 -4.51 -11.82
CA ILE A 110 4.36 -4.50 -13.17
C ILE A 110 3.28 -4.50 -14.27
N LYS A 111 2.16 -5.17 -14.05
CA LYS A 111 1.00 -5.18 -14.97
C LYS A 111 0.29 -3.82 -15.13
N THR A 112 0.62 -2.83 -14.33
CA THR A 112 0.14 -1.45 -14.55
C THR A 112 0.89 -0.72 -15.66
N LEU A 113 2.00 -1.28 -16.13
CA LEU A 113 2.84 -0.71 -17.18
C LEU A 113 2.40 -1.18 -18.57
N SER A 114 2.81 -0.45 -19.58
CA SER A 114 2.50 -0.70 -20.99
C SER A 114 3.72 -1.21 -21.75
N PRO A 115 3.54 -1.96 -22.87
CA PRO A 115 4.64 -2.32 -23.76
C PRO A 115 5.50 -1.11 -24.15
N GLY A 116 6.82 -1.25 -24.08
CA GLY A 116 7.77 -0.18 -24.33
C GLY A 116 8.18 0.62 -23.09
N ASP A 117 7.46 0.50 -21.98
CA ASP A 117 7.86 1.12 -20.72
C ASP A 117 9.15 0.50 -20.18
N GLU A 118 9.94 1.32 -19.50
CA GLU A 118 11.23 0.94 -18.94
C GLU A 118 11.22 1.01 -17.41
N ILE A 119 11.81 -0.02 -16.79
CA ILE A 119 11.92 -0.16 -15.35
C ILE A 119 13.42 -0.16 -14.97
N ILE A 120 13.80 0.70 -14.04
CA ILE A 120 15.13 0.66 -13.43
C ILE A 120 15.02 -0.12 -12.13
N SER A 121 15.75 -1.21 -12.00
CA SER A 121 15.74 -2.09 -10.85
C SER A 121 17.11 -2.18 -10.20
N THR A 122 17.16 -2.36 -8.88
CA THR A 122 18.38 -2.80 -8.23
C THR A 122 18.93 -4.07 -8.88
N ASN A 123 20.25 -4.20 -9.00
CA ASN A 123 20.92 -5.34 -9.64
C ASN A 123 21.01 -6.58 -8.72
N ASP A 124 21.02 -6.37 -7.43
CA ASP A 124 21.00 -7.41 -6.41
C ASP A 124 19.59 -7.49 -5.82
N LEU A 125 18.76 -8.37 -6.35
CA LEU A 125 17.35 -8.49 -5.98
C LEU A 125 16.95 -9.95 -5.80
N TYR A 126 15.83 -10.17 -5.12
CA TYR A 126 15.29 -11.50 -4.93
C TYR A 126 15.17 -12.26 -6.27
N GLY A 127 15.72 -13.47 -6.32
CA GLY A 127 15.78 -14.25 -7.56
C GLY A 127 14.41 -14.55 -8.20
N GLY A 128 13.32 -14.52 -7.41
CA GLY A 128 11.95 -14.60 -7.92
C GLY A 128 11.55 -13.35 -8.70
N SER A 129 11.87 -12.15 -8.19
CA SER A 129 11.66 -10.87 -8.88
C SER A 129 12.44 -10.86 -10.20
N TYR A 130 13.73 -11.23 -10.17
CA TYR A 130 14.56 -11.29 -11.36
C TYR A 130 13.97 -12.21 -12.45
N ARG A 131 13.56 -13.44 -12.06
CA ARG A 131 12.94 -14.39 -13.03
C ARG A 131 11.64 -13.85 -13.57
N LEU A 132 10.81 -13.22 -12.75
CA LEU A 132 9.55 -12.62 -13.18
C LEU A 132 9.80 -11.52 -14.21
N PHE A 133 10.77 -10.65 -13.96
CA PHE A 133 11.13 -9.55 -14.86
C PHE A 133 11.70 -10.08 -16.18
N LYS A 134 12.76 -10.87 -16.13
CA LYS A 134 13.52 -11.34 -17.31
C LYS A 134 12.78 -12.41 -18.13
N GLN A 135 12.10 -13.35 -17.48
CA GLN A 135 11.55 -14.49 -18.19
C GLN A 135 10.08 -14.32 -18.57
N ILE A 136 9.38 -13.42 -17.89
CA ILE A 136 7.95 -13.18 -18.13
C ILE A 136 7.74 -11.80 -18.76
N PHE A 137 8.08 -10.74 -18.05
CA PHE A 137 7.67 -9.39 -18.48
C PHE A 137 8.46 -8.82 -19.66
N GLU A 138 9.71 -9.23 -19.88
CA GLU A 138 10.42 -8.86 -21.12
C GLU A 138 9.73 -9.41 -22.38
N LYS A 139 8.99 -10.52 -22.28
CA LYS A 139 8.17 -11.04 -23.39
C LYS A 139 6.98 -10.13 -23.74
N TYR A 140 6.59 -9.26 -22.83
CA TYR A 140 5.54 -8.25 -23.02
C TYR A 140 6.11 -6.87 -23.37
N GLU A 141 7.34 -6.85 -23.91
CA GLU A 141 8.03 -5.64 -24.37
C GLU A 141 8.35 -4.62 -23.28
N LEU A 142 8.35 -5.02 -22.01
CA LEU A 142 8.89 -4.20 -20.93
C LEU A 142 10.41 -4.33 -20.89
N LYS A 143 11.11 -3.22 -20.62
CA LYS A 143 12.57 -3.22 -20.52
C LYS A 143 13.02 -3.03 -19.08
N PHE A 144 13.96 -3.85 -18.64
CA PHE A 144 14.50 -3.81 -17.29
C PHE A 144 15.99 -3.49 -17.30
N HIS A 145 16.36 -2.43 -16.61
CA HIS A 145 17.76 -2.00 -16.39
C HIS A 145 18.14 -2.33 -14.96
N PHE A 146 19.10 -3.23 -14.79
CA PHE A 146 19.60 -3.64 -13.47
C PHE A 146 20.86 -2.87 -13.13
N VAL A 147 20.81 -2.03 -12.10
CA VAL A 147 21.89 -1.11 -11.74
C VAL A 147 22.22 -1.17 -10.25
N ASN A 148 23.44 -0.79 -9.90
CA ASN A 148 23.80 -0.57 -8.51
C ASN A 148 23.15 0.71 -8.00
N MET A 149 22.11 0.60 -7.17
CA MET A 149 21.37 1.73 -6.62
C MET A 149 21.99 2.36 -5.37
N GLU A 150 23.14 1.86 -4.89
CA GLU A 150 23.94 2.58 -3.90
C GLU A 150 24.57 3.85 -4.52
N ASP A 151 24.79 3.83 -5.83
CA ASP A 151 25.22 4.99 -6.63
C ASP A 151 24.02 5.59 -7.39
N LEU A 152 23.56 6.75 -6.91
CA LEU A 152 22.46 7.49 -7.54
C LEU A 152 22.78 7.95 -8.97
N THR A 153 24.06 8.19 -9.29
CA THR A 153 24.51 8.63 -10.61
C THR A 153 24.19 7.57 -11.66
N SER A 154 24.44 6.30 -11.32
CA SER A 154 24.11 5.16 -12.19
C SER A 154 22.62 5.08 -12.55
N VAL A 155 21.75 5.52 -11.65
CA VAL A 155 20.30 5.57 -11.90
C VAL A 155 19.93 6.80 -12.73
N GLU A 156 20.52 7.97 -12.41
CA GLU A 156 20.20 9.24 -13.07
C GLU A 156 20.58 9.22 -14.56
N GLU A 157 21.69 8.57 -14.91
CA GLU A 157 22.19 8.44 -16.30
C GLU A 157 21.26 7.59 -17.20
N ILE A 158 20.53 6.64 -16.61
CA ILE A 158 19.68 5.71 -17.38
C ILE A 158 18.25 6.23 -17.51
N ILE A 159 17.81 7.10 -16.60
CA ILE A 159 16.44 7.65 -16.64
C ILE A 159 16.20 8.36 -17.97
N ASN A 160 15.12 7.95 -18.67
CA ASN A 160 14.66 8.55 -19.91
C ASN A 160 13.13 8.69 -19.94
N SER A 161 12.56 9.17 -21.05
CA SER A 161 11.11 9.40 -21.19
C SER A 161 10.25 8.15 -21.08
N ASN A 162 10.82 6.96 -21.34
CA ASN A 162 10.13 5.68 -21.24
C ASN A 162 10.23 5.08 -19.83
N THR A 163 11.08 5.61 -18.97
CA THR A 163 11.19 5.14 -17.57
C THR A 163 9.90 5.48 -16.81
N LYS A 164 9.19 4.45 -16.34
CA LYS A 164 7.94 4.60 -15.59
C LYS A 164 8.03 4.09 -14.16
N LEU A 165 9.02 3.27 -13.84
CA LEU A 165 9.15 2.67 -12.52
C LEU A 165 10.62 2.56 -12.12
N ILE A 166 10.92 2.93 -10.88
CA ILE A 166 12.17 2.58 -10.19
C ILE A 166 11.82 1.54 -9.12
N TRP A 167 12.33 0.32 -9.30
CA TRP A 167 12.12 -0.81 -8.40
C TRP A 167 13.28 -0.93 -7.44
N VAL A 168 13.05 -0.64 -6.16
CA VAL A 168 14.06 -0.69 -5.11
C VAL A 168 13.79 -1.84 -4.16
N GLU A 169 14.75 -2.75 -4.01
CA GLU A 169 14.80 -3.71 -2.90
C GLU A 169 15.93 -3.26 -1.95
N THR A 170 15.62 -3.10 -0.65
CA THR A 170 16.60 -2.69 0.36
C THR A 170 16.20 -3.18 1.76
N PRO A 171 17.10 -3.80 2.56
CA PRO A 171 18.39 -4.32 2.08
C PRO A 171 18.21 -5.32 0.94
N THR A 172 19.18 -5.38 0.03
CA THR A 172 19.13 -6.25 -1.15
C THR A 172 19.26 -7.73 -0.77
N ASN A 173 18.94 -8.63 -1.69
CA ASN A 173 19.05 -10.08 -1.48
C ASN A 173 19.82 -10.73 -2.65
N PRO A 174 20.98 -11.38 -2.42
CA PRO A 174 21.48 -11.80 -1.10
C PRO A 174 22.55 -10.90 -0.47
N MET A 175 23.04 -9.86 -1.14
CA MET A 175 24.25 -9.11 -0.72
C MET A 175 24.01 -8.14 0.43
N MET A 176 22.75 -7.88 0.81
CA MET A 176 22.37 -6.99 1.92
C MET A 176 22.80 -5.53 1.73
N ASN A 177 22.96 -5.07 0.49
CA ASN A 177 23.27 -3.67 0.18
C ASN A 177 22.10 -2.76 0.60
N VAL A 178 22.41 -1.55 1.06
CA VAL A 178 21.43 -0.59 1.56
C VAL A 178 21.30 0.57 0.59
N VAL A 179 20.10 0.78 0.06
CA VAL A 179 19.76 1.89 -0.84
C VAL A 179 19.15 3.04 -0.06
N ASP A 180 19.56 4.29 -0.32
CA ASP A 180 18.92 5.49 0.22
C ASP A 180 17.58 5.72 -0.48
N ILE A 181 16.50 5.20 0.11
CA ILE A 181 15.12 5.32 -0.41
C ILE A 181 14.72 6.79 -0.56
N LYS A 182 15.15 7.67 0.36
CA LYS A 182 14.77 9.09 0.33
C LYS A 182 15.37 9.79 -0.88
N SER A 183 16.67 9.60 -1.11
CA SER A 183 17.35 10.18 -2.26
C SER A 183 16.83 9.60 -3.57
N MET A 184 16.55 8.28 -3.62
CA MET A 184 15.96 7.63 -4.78
C MET A 184 14.54 8.17 -5.08
N SER A 185 13.71 8.34 -4.06
CA SER A 185 12.38 8.94 -4.21
C SER A 185 12.43 10.39 -4.68
N PHE A 186 13.43 11.15 -4.24
CA PHE A 186 13.62 12.53 -4.72
C PHE A 186 14.00 12.55 -6.20
N LEU A 187 14.94 11.68 -6.61
CA LEU A 187 15.33 11.53 -8.02
C LEU A 187 14.14 11.15 -8.90
N ALA A 188 13.35 10.17 -8.50
CA ALA A 188 12.16 9.75 -9.24
C ALA A 188 11.09 10.84 -9.42
N LYS A 189 10.99 11.79 -8.48
CA LYS A 189 10.03 12.90 -8.56
C LYS A 189 10.51 14.09 -9.39
N LYS A 190 11.82 14.20 -9.62
CA LYS A 190 12.43 15.30 -10.37
C LYS A 190 12.27 15.13 -11.88
N LYS A 191 12.05 13.90 -12.32
CA LYS A 191 11.94 13.50 -13.75
C LYS A 191 10.49 13.22 -14.12
#